data_d6a5b55b85860c0fbbf81e4b8cae7486
#
_entry.id   d6a5b55b85860c0fbbf81e4b8cae7486
#
_cell.length_a   1.000
_cell.length_b   1.000
_cell.length_c   1.000
_cell.angle_alpha   90.00
_cell.angle_beta   90.00
_cell.angle_gamma   90.00
#
_symmetry.space_group_name_H-M   'P 1'
#
loop_
_entity.id
_entity.type
_entity.pdbx_description
1 polymer ?
#
loop_
_entity_poly.entity_id
_entity_poly.type
_entity_poly.pdbx_seq_one_letter_code
_entity_poly.pdbx_strand_id
1 'polypeptide(L)'
;LHSTSRRQRQMCIRDRILRRPSGREAYPGDIFYLHSRLLERAARIISSDEMAQTMNDLPDVLRPTAKGGGSLTALPIIETQAGDVSAYIPTNVISITDGQIFLEAGLFNEGVRPAINVGISVSRVGGNAQVKAMKKIAGTLKIDQAQYRELEAFSKFGGDMDSVTEMVIDKGRKNAQLLIQPQHAPMPVEEEIAVIYCGTQGLLRNVDLKHVAEFEKMFLEILRSKYQKEILEPLREGGLDENVSKLLEEVATEVGQTFN
;
A
#
# COMPACT_ATOMS: atom_id res chain seq x y z
N LEU A 1 7.84 48.34 -2.15
CA LEU A 1 8.95 48.29 -3.11
C LEU A 1 10.24 47.67 -2.54
N HIS A 2 10.57 47.88 -1.25
CA HIS A 2 11.78 47.35 -0.62
C HIS A 2 11.76 45.80 -0.37
N SER A 3 10.61 45.20 -0.22
CA SER A 3 10.51 43.77 0.09
C SER A 3 10.77 42.87 -1.12
N THR A 4 10.34 43.27 -2.31
CA THR A 4 10.57 42.52 -3.57
C THR A 4 12.03 42.54 -3.98
N SER A 5 12.71 43.68 -3.85
CA SER A 5 14.13 43.80 -4.17
C SER A 5 15.03 42.94 -3.26
N ARG A 6 14.67 42.81 -1.97
CA ARG A 6 15.40 41.96 -1.02
C ARG A 6 15.27 40.48 -1.37
N ARG A 7 14.06 39.99 -1.71
CA ARG A 7 13.82 38.60 -2.15
C ARG A 7 14.55 38.30 -3.43
N GLN A 8 14.50 39.16 -4.43
CA GLN A 8 15.25 39.01 -5.66
C GLN A 8 16.76 38.92 -5.43
N ARG A 9 17.31 39.77 -4.57
CA ARG A 9 18.74 39.74 -4.24
C ARG A 9 19.15 38.47 -3.52
N GLN A 10 18.34 37.96 -2.59
CA GLN A 10 18.57 36.70 -1.91
C GLN A 10 18.50 35.51 -2.88
N MET A 11 17.56 35.50 -3.82
CA MET A 11 17.49 34.50 -4.89
C MET A 11 18.76 34.51 -5.76
N CYS A 12 19.18 35.67 -6.24
CA CYS A 12 20.39 35.81 -7.05
C CYS A 12 21.67 35.37 -6.30
N ILE A 13 21.80 35.68 -5.02
CA ILE A 13 22.95 35.23 -4.20
C ILE A 13 22.92 33.69 -4.08
N ARG A 14 21.79 33.11 -3.77
CA ARG A 14 21.61 31.67 -3.64
C ARG A 14 21.90 30.93 -4.95
N ASP A 15 21.37 31.42 -6.07
CA ASP A 15 21.58 30.86 -7.40
C ASP A 15 23.07 30.89 -7.79
N ARG A 16 23.80 31.95 -7.43
CA ARG A 16 25.25 32.04 -7.66
C ARG A 16 26.06 31.12 -6.77
N ILE A 17 25.73 31.02 -5.48
CA ILE A 17 26.46 30.15 -4.54
C ILE A 17 26.25 28.68 -4.90
N LEU A 18 25.02 28.27 -5.16
CA LEU A 18 24.69 26.87 -5.46
C LEU A 18 24.83 26.53 -6.96
N ARG A 19 25.10 27.54 -7.80
CA ARG A 19 25.22 27.40 -9.27
C ARG A 19 24.01 26.69 -9.91
N ARG A 20 22.82 26.92 -9.33
CA ARG A 20 21.57 26.35 -9.81
C ARG A 20 20.51 27.43 -9.92
N PRO A 21 19.85 27.55 -11.10
CA PRO A 21 18.81 28.55 -11.28
C PRO A 21 17.56 28.18 -10.46
N SER A 22 16.79 29.20 -10.10
CA SER A 22 15.46 29.00 -9.52
C SER A 22 14.46 28.60 -10.60
N GLY A 23 13.56 27.67 -10.27
CA GLY A 23 12.41 27.32 -11.10
C GLY A 23 11.16 28.11 -10.71
N ARG A 24 10.07 27.87 -11.46
CA ARG A 24 8.80 28.58 -11.26
C ARG A 24 8.17 28.27 -9.90
N GLU A 25 8.18 27.02 -9.46
CA GLU A 25 7.51 26.53 -8.25
C GLU A 25 8.46 25.95 -7.21
N ALA A 26 9.72 25.71 -7.58
CA ALA A 26 10.69 25.06 -6.70
C ALA A 26 12.10 25.60 -6.87
N TYR A 27 12.90 25.44 -5.81
CA TYR A 27 14.32 25.67 -5.84
C TYR A 27 15.07 24.42 -5.34
N PRO A 28 16.06 23.92 -6.08
CA PRO A 28 16.55 24.39 -7.40
C PRO A 28 15.57 24.07 -8.53
N GLY A 29 15.60 24.82 -9.64
CA GLY A 29 14.70 24.65 -10.78
C GLY A 29 14.81 23.31 -11.50
N ASP A 30 15.92 22.60 -11.31
CA ASP A 30 16.18 21.26 -11.83
C ASP A 30 15.80 20.13 -10.82
N ILE A 31 14.84 20.38 -9.93
CA ILE A 31 14.46 19.44 -8.86
C ILE A 31 13.98 18.08 -9.43
N PHE A 32 13.31 18.08 -10.58
CA PHE A 32 12.93 16.85 -11.26
C PHE A 32 14.13 15.98 -11.58
N TYR A 33 15.18 16.58 -12.15
CA TYR A 33 16.43 15.89 -12.49
C TYR A 33 17.15 15.36 -11.25
N LEU A 34 17.12 16.09 -10.14
CA LEU A 34 17.71 15.65 -8.88
C LEU A 34 16.95 14.45 -8.29
N HIS A 35 15.62 14.52 -8.29
CA HIS A 35 14.78 13.43 -7.79
C HIS A 35 14.90 12.19 -8.66
N SER A 36 14.89 12.31 -10.00
CA SER A 36 15.03 11.17 -10.89
C SER A 36 16.37 10.47 -10.69
N ARG A 37 17.48 11.22 -10.67
CA ARG A 37 18.81 10.64 -10.43
C ARG A 37 18.93 9.93 -9.09
N LEU A 38 18.27 10.43 -8.04
CA LEU A 38 18.27 9.81 -6.73
C LEU A 38 17.42 8.54 -6.71
N LEU A 39 16.22 8.59 -7.25
CA LEU A 39 15.26 7.50 -7.19
C LEU A 39 15.56 6.37 -8.17
N GLU A 40 16.13 6.67 -9.34
CA GLU A 40 16.57 5.67 -10.32
C GLU A 40 17.73 4.79 -9.85
N ARG A 41 18.35 5.12 -8.71
CA ARG A 41 19.29 4.23 -8.03
C ARG A 41 18.61 3.03 -7.36
N ALA A 42 17.31 3.14 -7.10
CA ALA A 42 16.53 2.01 -6.64
C ALA A 42 16.35 1.03 -7.80
N ALA A 43 17.06 -0.09 -7.73
CA ALA A 43 17.08 -1.09 -8.78
C ALA A 43 17.37 -2.48 -8.22
N ARG A 44 17.03 -3.48 -9.00
CA ARG A 44 17.48 -4.85 -8.79
C ARG A 44 18.60 -5.16 -9.77
N ILE A 45 19.74 -5.55 -9.24
CA ILE A 45 20.93 -5.87 -10.05
C ILE A 45 20.82 -7.32 -10.55
N ILE A 46 21.36 -7.53 -11.77
CA ILE A 46 21.42 -8.86 -12.40
C ILE A 46 22.24 -9.83 -11.55
N SER A 47 21.85 -11.11 -11.55
CA SER A 47 22.45 -12.13 -10.67
C SER A 47 23.84 -12.60 -11.14
N SER A 48 24.26 -12.30 -12.38
CA SER A 48 25.54 -12.74 -12.92
C SER A 48 26.69 -11.83 -12.47
N ASP A 49 27.72 -12.40 -11.85
CA ASP A 49 28.92 -11.67 -11.41
C ASP A 49 29.69 -11.07 -12.60
N GLU A 50 29.79 -11.82 -13.69
CA GLU A 50 30.46 -11.35 -14.91
C GLU A 50 29.81 -10.09 -15.48
N MET A 51 28.46 -10.07 -15.53
CA MET A 51 27.74 -8.90 -16.02
C MET A 51 27.81 -7.73 -15.02
N ALA A 52 27.82 -8.00 -13.72
CA ALA A 52 27.97 -6.97 -12.70
C ALA A 52 29.33 -6.26 -12.81
N GLN A 53 30.40 -6.99 -13.13
CA GLN A 53 31.75 -6.46 -13.32
C GLN A 53 31.91 -5.62 -14.61
N THR A 54 31.01 -5.80 -15.58
CA THR A 54 31.02 -5.04 -16.84
C THR A 54 30.17 -3.77 -16.82
N MET A 55 29.52 -3.44 -15.70
CA MET A 55 28.69 -2.24 -15.59
C MET A 55 29.50 -0.95 -15.80
N ASN A 56 29.01 -0.07 -16.67
CA ASN A 56 29.73 1.15 -17.08
C ASN A 56 29.97 2.16 -15.95
N ASP A 57 29.06 2.19 -14.96
CA ASP A 57 29.12 3.17 -13.86
C ASP A 57 29.96 2.67 -12.66
N LEU A 58 30.58 1.51 -12.78
CA LEU A 58 31.38 0.93 -11.72
C LEU A 58 32.83 1.44 -11.80
N PRO A 59 33.39 2.04 -10.73
CA PRO A 59 34.80 2.41 -10.69
C PRO A 59 35.70 1.20 -10.93
N ASP A 60 36.76 1.36 -11.70
CA ASP A 60 37.71 0.27 -12.10
C ASP A 60 38.25 -0.50 -10.89
N VAL A 61 38.49 0.19 -9.77
CA VAL A 61 38.98 -0.42 -8.52
C VAL A 61 37.98 -1.41 -7.92
N LEU A 62 36.66 -1.20 -8.12
CA LEU A 62 35.61 -2.03 -7.57
C LEU A 62 35.18 -3.16 -8.50
N ARG A 63 35.50 -3.09 -9.79
CA ARG A 63 35.12 -4.10 -10.80
C ARG A 63 35.47 -5.54 -10.41
N PRO A 64 36.69 -5.83 -9.93
CA PRO A 64 37.08 -7.22 -9.60
C PRO A 64 36.35 -7.79 -8.41
N THR A 65 35.79 -6.92 -7.54
CA THR A 65 35.07 -7.30 -6.31
C THR A 65 33.56 -7.23 -6.44
N ALA A 66 33.07 -6.74 -7.56
CA ALA A 66 31.64 -6.61 -7.81
C ALA A 66 30.98 -7.99 -7.93
N LYS A 67 29.90 -8.18 -7.19
CA LYS A 67 29.07 -9.38 -7.25
C LYS A 67 27.72 -9.05 -7.84
N GLY A 68 27.17 -10.01 -8.56
CA GLY A 68 25.80 -9.93 -9.05
C GLY A 68 24.77 -10.09 -7.94
N GLY A 69 23.54 -9.75 -8.25
CA GLY A 69 22.42 -9.82 -7.32
C GLY A 69 22.34 -8.62 -6.38
N GLY A 70 21.31 -8.63 -5.56
CA GLY A 70 20.98 -7.52 -4.67
C GLY A 70 19.90 -6.60 -5.23
N SER A 71 19.23 -5.89 -4.32
CA SER A 71 18.19 -4.93 -4.67
C SER A 71 18.20 -3.75 -3.69
N LEU A 72 17.87 -2.58 -4.18
CA LEU A 72 17.64 -1.38 -3.40
C LEU A 72 16.22 -0.88 -3.67
N THR A 73 15.41 -0.82 -2.62
CA THR A 73 14.06 -0.24 -2.68
C THR A 73 14.08 1.14 -2.03
N ALA A 74 13.57 2.15 -2.73
CA ALA A 74 13.39 3.50 -2.21
C ALA A 74 11.91 3.76 -1.90
N LEU A 75 11.65 4.31 -0.72
CA LEU A 75 10.32 4.75 -0.29
C LEU A 75 10.37 6.25 0.00
N PRO A 76 10.25 7.12 -1.03
CA PRO A 76 10.24 8.55 -0.83
C PRO A 76 8.93 8.99 -0.16
N ILE A 77 9.04 9.79 0.89
CA ILE A 77 7.89 10.38 1.59
C ILE A 77 7.76 11.82 1.14
N ILE A 78 6.61 12.16 0.57
CA ILE A 78 6.30 13.50 0.07
C ILE A 78 5.12 14.06 0.86
N GLU A 79 5.34 15.19 1.50
CA GLU A 79 4.29 15.95 2.15
C GLU A 79 3.49 16.74 1.11
N THR A 80 2.17 16.64 1.16
CA THR A 80 1.25 17.42 0.34
C THR A 80 0.56 18.48 1.20
N GLN A 81 0.35 19.68 0.64
CA GLN A 81 -0.45 20.69 1.30
C GLN A 81 -1.93 20.45 1.00
N ALA A 82 -2.73 20.28 2.05
CA ALA A 82 -4.17 20.00 1.94
C ALA A 82 -4.55 18.82 1.02
N GLY A 83 -3.65 17.83 0.87
CA GLY A 83 -3.90 16.67 0.01
C GLY A 83 -3.71 16.94 -1.49
N ASP A 84 -3.16 18.09 -1.89
CA ASP A 84 -2.96 18.42 -3.30
C ASP A 84 -1.80 17.60 -3.89
N VAL A 85 -2.14 16.55 -4.62
CA VAL A 85 -1.21 15.70 -5.38
C VAL A 85 -0.86 16.26 -6.75
N SER A 86 -1.57 17.31 -7.20
CA SER A 86 -1.33 17.96 -8.51
C SER A 86 -0.20 18.96 -8.46
N ALA A 87 0.31 19.29 -7.27
CA ALA A 87 1.46 20.16 -7.08
C ALA A 87 2.72 19.61 -7.77
N TYR A 88 3.68 20.48 -8.03
CA TYR A 88 4.87 20.19 -8.85
C TYR A 88 5.71 19.02 -8.29
N ILE A 89 6.00 19.00 -7.00
CA ILE A 89 6.85 17.96 -6.40
C ILE A 89 6.14 16.60 -6.36
N PRO A 90 4.90 16.47 -5.86
CA PRO A 90 4.18 15.20 -5.89
C PRO A 90 4.05 14.63 -7.31
N THR A 91 3.68 15.45 -8.28
CA THR A 91 3.53 15.02 -9.68
C THR A 91 4.82 14.47 -10.26
N ASN A 92 5.94 15.14 -10.00
CA ASN A 92 7.26 14.68 -10.46
C ASN A 92 7.64 13.34 -9.84
N VAL A 93 7.47 13.18 -8.52
CA VAL A 93 7.83 11.93 -7.83
C VAL A 93 6.94 10.77 -8.26
N ILE A 94 5.63 10.99 -8.44
CA ILE A 94 4.71 9.97 -8.97
C ILE A 94 5.14 9.52 -10.38
N SER A 95 5.63 10.44 -11.22
CA SER A 95 6.08 10.09 -12.58
C SER A 95 7.36 9.28 -12.61
N ILE A 96 8.26 9.47 -11.63
CA ILE A 96 9.55 8.78 -11.53
C ILE A 96 9.37 7.39 -10.88
N THR A 97 8.51 7.27 -9.89
CA THR A 97 8.32 6.04 -9.11
C THR A 97 7.35 5.06 -9.77
N ASP A 98 7.35 3.80 -9.31
CA ASP A 98 6.49 2.74 -9.81
C ASP A 98 5.09 2.71 -9.18
N GLY A 99 4.68 3.81 -8.60
CA GLY A 99 3.37 3.97 -7.97
C GLY A 99 3.43 4.84 -6.72
N GLN A 100 2.30 4.97 -6.06
CA GLN A 100 2.16 5.76 -4.84
C GLN A 100 1.23 5.09 -3.84
N ILE A 101 1.54 5.25 -2.57
CA ILE A 101 0.64 4.96 -1.45
C ILE A 101 0.13 6.31 -0.94
N PHE A 102 -1.16 6.53 -1.04
CA PHE A 102 -1.80 7.79 -0.68
C PHE A 102 -2.36 7.72 0.74
N LEU A 103 -1.84 8.58 1.62
CA LEU A 103 -2.31 8.71 3.00
C LEU A 103 -3.26 9.90 3.11
N GLU A 104 -4.42 9.69 3.71
CA GLU A 104 -5.48 10.68 3.79
C GLU A 104 -5.79 11.05 5.25
N ALA A 105 -5.73 12.35 5.55
CA ALA A 105 -5.95 12.85 6.91
C ALA A 105 -7.39 12.57 7.41
N GLY A 106 -8.38 12.55 6.51
CA GLY A 106 -9.76 12.20 6.83
C GLY A 106 -9.85 10.79 7.42
N LEU A 107 -9.29 9.80 6.74
CA LEU A 107 -9.26 8.42 7.21
C LEU A 107 -8.53 8.26 8.55
N PHE A 108 -7.43 9.00 8.72
CA PHE A 108 -6.70 8.97 9.99
C PHE A 108 -7.55 9.47 11.16
N ASN A 109 -8.30 10.56 10.95
CA ASN A 109 -9.18 11.13 11.96
C ASN A 109 -10.40 10.25 12.25
N GLU A 110 -10.87 9.48 11.26
CA GLU A 110 -11.92 8.47 11.40
C GLU A 110 -11.44 7.21 12.15
N GLY A 111 -10.14 7.10 12.43
CA GLY A 111 -9.55 5.96 13.14
C GLY A 111 -9.05 4.83 12.23
N VAL A 112 -9.13 4.99 10.91
CA VAL A 112 -8.58 4.03 9.95
C VAL A 112 -7.05 4.18 9.92
N ARG A 113 -6.34 3.18 10.42
CA ARG A 113 -4.88 3.19 10.52
C ARG A 113 -4.31 1.84 10.09
N PRO A 114 -3.42 1.82 9.08
CA PRO A 114 -2.88 2.95 8.31
C PRO A 114 -3.96 3.66 7.47
N ALA A 115 -3.86 4.98 7.36
CA ALA A 115 -4.83 5.84 6.68
C ALA A 115 -4.69 5.82 5.15
N ILE A 116 -4.59 4.63 4.57
CA ILE A 116 -4.33 4.41 3.14
C ILE A 116 -5.63 4.50 2.35
N ASN A 117 -5.66 5.41 1.38
CA ASN A 117 -6.73 5.43 0.40
C ASN A 117 -6.46 4.42 -0.71
N VAL A 118 -7.10 3.26 -0.64
CA VAL A 118 -6.92 2.15 -1.57
C VAL A 118 -7.38 2.50 -2.99
N GLY A 119 -8.37 3.39 -3.14
CA GLY A 119 -8.93 3.78 -4.44
C GLY A 119 -7.94 4.50 -5.34
N ILE A 120 -7.20 5.45 -4.79
CA ILE A 120 -6.24 6.29 -5.51
C ILE A 120 -4.78 5.83 -5.39
N SER A 121 -4.51 4.88 -4.51
CA SER A 121 -3.19 4.25 -4.42
C SER A 121 -2.98 3.30 -5.60
N VAL A 122 -1.82 3.38 -6.23
CA VAL A 122 -1.47 2.59 -7.42
C VAL A 122 -0.10 1.96 -7.25
N SER A 123 0.03 0.70 -7.63
CA SER A 123 1.33 0.04 -7.81
C SER A 123 1.43 -0.52 -9.22
N ARG A 124 2.45 -0.11 -9.98
CA ARG A 124 2.69 -0.60 -11.35
C ARG A 124 3.33 -1.99 -11.35
N VAL A 125 4.07 -2.34 -10.30
CA VAL A 125 4.87 -3.56 -10.20
C VAL A 125 4.34 -4.52 -9.14
N GLY A 126 3.61 -4.02 -8.14
CA GLY A 126 3.20 -4.77 -6.94
C GLY A 126 2.49 -6.08 -7.22
N GLY A 127 1.62 -6.13 -8.24
CA GLY A 127 0.93 -7.37 -8.63
C GLY A 127 1.85 -8.51 -9.07
N ASN A 128 3.05 -8.20 -9.57
CA ASN A 128 4.03 -9.23 -9.95
C ASN A 128 4.90 -9.69 -8.76
N ALA A 129 4.99 -8.86 -7.72
CA ALA A 129 5.72 -9.18 -6.49
C ALA A 129 4.86 -9.99 -5.50
N GLN A 130 3.53 -9.97 -5.64
CA GLN A 130 2.62 -10.70 -4.78
C GLN A 130 2.70 -12.22 -5.00
N VAL A 131 2.56 -12.98 -3.92
CA VAL A 131 2.32 -14.43 -4.01
C VAL A 131 0.99 -14.70 -4.72
N LYS A 132 0.87 -15.84 -5.39
CA LYS A 132 -0.29 -16.13 -6.25
C LYS A 132 -1.63 -16.07 -5.51
N ALA A 133 -1.68 -16.55 -4.26
CA ALA A 133 -2.87 -16.49 -3.43
C ALA A 133 -3.29 -15.03 -3.15
N MET A 134 -2.36 -14.17 -2.72
CA MET A 134 -2.64 -12.74 -2.50
C MET A 134 -3.13 -12.06 -3.77
N LYS A 135 -2.50 -12.32 -4.91
CA LYS A 135 -2.92 -11.73 -6.19
C LYS A 135 -4.36 -12.09 -6.56
N LYS A 136 -4.80 -13.32 -6.24
CA LYS A 136 -6.16 -13.81 -6.53
C LYS A 136 -7.22 -13.08 -5.70
N ILE A 137 -6.93 -12.76 -4.42
CA ILE A 137 -7.90 -12.16 -3.52
C ILE A 137 -7.84 -10.63 -3.46
N ALA A 138 -6.65 -10.03 -3.59
CA ALA A 138 -6.46 -8.58 -3.45
C ALA A 138 -7.21 -7.76 -4.52
N GLY A 139 -7.35 -8.31 -5.73
CA GLY A 139 -8.11 -7.67 -6.81
C GLY A 139 -9.57 -7.45 -6.44
N THR A 140 -10.21 -8.46 -5.85
CA THR A 140 -11.60 -8.39 -5.39
C THR A 140 -11.76 -7.37 -4.27
N LEU A 141 -10.85 -7.37 -3.29
CA LEU A 141 -10.90 -6.41 -2.18
C LEU A 141 -10.88 -4.95 -2.67
N LYS A 142 -10.03 -4.64 -3.66
CA LYS A 142 -9.96 -3.28 -4.20
C LYS A 142 -11.28 -2.84 -4.82
N ILE A 143 -11.95 -3.73 -5.56
CA ILE A 143 -13.25 -3.46 -6.18
C ILE A 143 -14.32 -3.28 -5.10
N ASP A 144 -14.39 -4.19 -4.13
CA ASP A 144 -15.34 -4.14 -3.01
C ASP A 144 -15.20 -2.83 -2.23
N GLN A 145 -13.97 -2.39 -1.95
CA GLN A 145 -13.72 -1.14 -1.22
C GLN A 145 -14.08 0.11 -2.04
N ALA A 146 -13.88 0.09 -3.36
CA ALA A 146 -14.28 1.19 -4.23
C ALA A 146 -15.83 1.34 -4.27
N GLN A 147 -16.53 0.22 -4.44
CA GLN A 147 -18.01 0.19 -4.43
C GLN A 147 -18.56 0.63 -3.06
N TYR A 148 -17.99 0.13 -1.97
CA TYR A 148 -18.39 0.52 -0.63
C TYR A 148 -18.30 2.04 -0.42
N ARG A 149 -17.19 2.67 -0.80
CA ARG A 149 -17.01 4.12 -0.61
C ARG A 149 -18.00 4.94 -1.42
N GLU A 150 -18.29 4.52 -2.64
CA GLU A 150 -19.28 5.18 -3.49
C GLU A 150 -20.69 5.09 -2.86
N LEU A 151 -21.08 3.90 -2.44
CA LEU A 151 -22.40 3.66 -1.80
C LEU A 151 -22.51 4.30 -0.41
N GLU A 152 -21.43 4.33 0.38
CA GLU A 152 -21.41 5.00 1.68
C GLU A 152 -21.61 6.51 1.53
N ALA A 153 -20.96 7.13 0.53
CA ALA A 153 -21.19 8.53 0.24
C ALA A 153 -22.67 8.81 -0.11
N PHE A 154 -23.28 7.92 -0.91
CA PHE A 154 -24.69 8.03 -1.28
C PHE A 154 -25.63 7.85 -0.07
N SER A 155 -25.33 6.89 0.80
CA SER A 155 -26.07 6.62 2.04
C SER A 155 -26.16 7.83 2.97
N LYS A 156 -25.11 8.63 3.05
CA LYS A 156 -25.08 9.85 3.87
C LYS A 156 -26.06 10.94 3.40
N PHE A 157 -26.56 10.86 2.16
CA PHE A 157 -27.54 11.80 1.62
C PHE A 157 -29.01 11.38 1.80
N GLY A 158 -29.29 10.27 2.54
CA GLY A 158 -30.64 9.91 3.00
C GLY A 158 -31.54 9.25 1.96
N GLY A 159 -30.99 8.51 1.01
CA GLY A 159 -31.76 7.66 0.09
C GLY A 159 -32.26 6.39 0.78
N ASP A 160 -33.46 5.95 0.45
CA ASP A 160 -33.94 4.60 0.78
C ASP A 160 -33.05 3.59 0.08
N MET A 161 -32.39 2.73 0.86
CA MET A 161 -31.53 1.69 0.35
C MET A 161 -32.24 0.37 0.24
N ASP A 162 -32.01 -0.34 -0.84
CA ASP A 162 -32.43 -1.72 -0.98
C ASP A 162 -31.53 -2.65 -0.13
N SER A 163 -32.05 -3.83 0.17
CA SER A 163 -31.36 -4.82 1.01
C SER A 163 -30.00 -5.29 0.41
N VAL A 164 -29.85 -5.23 -0.91
CA VAL A 164 -28.61 -5.59 -1.60
C VAL A 164 -27.54 -4.53 -1.35
N THR A 165 -27.90 -3.26 -1.47
CA THR A 165 -27.01 -2.13 -1.18
C THR A 165 -26.55 -2.13 0.28
N GLU A 166 -27.48 -2.42 1.23
CA GLU A 166 -27.12 -2.56 2.65
C GLU A 166 -26.09 -3.68 2.88
N MET A 167 -26.24 -4.84 2.22
CA MET A 167 -25.25 -5.93 2.31
C MET A 167 -23.88 -5.53 1.78
N VAL A 168 -23.82 -4.78 0.69
CA VAL A 168 -22.52 -4.31 0.13
C VAL A 168 -21.86 -3.32 1.07
N ILE A 169 -22.62 -2.41 1.67
CA ILE A 169 -22.13 -1.45 2.66
C ILE A 169 -21.63 -2.16 3.92
N ASP A 170 -22.39 -3.11 4.45
CA ASP A 170 -22.01 -3.89 5.63
C ASP A 170 -20.70 -4.67 5.38
N LYS A 171 -20.62 -5.39 4.26
CA LYS A 171 -19.40 -6.09 3.83
C LYS A 171 -18.22 -5.13 3.71
N GLY A 172 -18.40 -3.97 3.08
CA GLY A 172 -17.37 -2.97 2.90
C GLY A 172 -16.85 -2.38 4.20
N ARG A 173 -17.75 -2.11 5.17
CA ARG A 173 -17.38 -1.64 6.51
C ARG A 173 -16.57 -2.67 7.29
N LYS A 174 -16.98 -3.94 7.24
CA LYS A 174 -16.26 -5.03 7.90
C LYS A 174 -14.90 -5.25 7.26
N ASN A 175 -14.79 -5.18 5.92
CA ASN A 175 -13.51 -5.22 5.23
C ASN A 175 -12.60 -4.04 5.60
N ALA A 176 -13.15 -2.83 5.74
CA ALA A 176 -12.38 -1.67 6.18
C ALA A 176 -11.86 -1.85 7.62
N GLN A 177 -12.65 -2.49 8.50
CA GLN A 177 -12.24 -2.80 9.86
C GLN A 177 -11.12 -3.84 9.92
N LEU A 178 -11.15 -4.88 9.08
CA LEU A 178 -10.08 -5.88 8.96
C LEU A 178 -8.75 -5.30 8.45
N LEU A 179 -8.79 -4.16 7.76
CA LEU A 179 -7.57 -3.50 7.26
C LEU A 179 -6.92 -2.58 8.29
N ILE A 180 -7.52 -2.40 9.47
CA ILE A 180 -6.93 -1.60 10.54
C ILE A 180 -5.88 -2.42 11.26
N GLN A 181 -4.65 -1.93 11.28
CA GLN A 181 -3.52 -2.60 11.91
C GLN A 181 -2.99 -1.78 13.09
N PRO A 182 -2.63 -2.43 14.21
CA PRO A 182 -1.93 -1.77 15.32
C PRO A 182 -0.53 -1.31 14.88
N GLN A 183 -0.05 -0.26 15.51
CA GLN A 183 1.31 0.22 15.26
C GLN A 183 2.35 -0.82 15.73
N HIS A 184 3.38 -1.04 14.92
CA HIS A 184 4.46 -2.00 15.17
C HIS A 184 4.04 -3.48 15.29
N ALA A 185 2.90 -3.84 14.70
CA ALA A 185 2.40 -5.21 14.65
C ALA A 185 2.26 -5.69 13.19
N PRO A 186 3.38 -5.97 12.49
CA PRO A 186 3.32 -6.49 11.13
C PRO A 186 2.72 -7.90 11.14
N MET A 187 1.88 -8.19 10.15
CA MET A 187 1.25 -9.49 9.96
C MET A 187 2.01 -10.28 8.89
N PRO A 188 2.26 -11.59 9.09
CA PRO A 188 2.80 -12.46 8.03
C PRO A 188 1.83 -12.55 6.84
N VAL A 189 2.38 -12.70 5.62
CA VAL A 189 1.59 -12.68 4.38
C VAL A 189 0.51 -13.76 4.32
N GLU A 190 0.77 -14.93 4.86
CA GLU A 190 -0.20 -16.04 4.94
C GLU A 190 -1.40 -15.70 5.83
N GLU A 191 -1.19 -14.97 6.90
CA GLU A 191 -2.25 -14.49 7.79
C GLU A 191 -3.04 -13.36 7.14
N GLU A 192 -2.36 -12.42 6.48
CA GLU A 192 -3.03 -11.37 5.69
C GLU A 192 -3.95 -11.98 4.63
N ILE A 193 -3.48 -13.02 3.90
CA ILE A 193 -4.28 -13.72 2.91
C ILE A 193 -5.53 -14.34 3.56
N ALA A 194 -5.38 -15.02 4.70
CA ALA A 194 -6.50 -15.66 5.38
C ALA A 194 -7.55 -14.64 5.84
N VAL A 195 -7.12 -13.52 6.43
CA VAL A 195 -8.01 -12.44 6.90
C VAL A 195 -8.73 -11.76 5.74
N ILE A 196 -8.00 -11.39 4.67
CA ILE A 196 -8.59 -10.76 3.48
C ILE A 196 -9.55 -11.73 2.78
N TYR A 197 -9.25 -13.03 2.76
CA TYR A 197 -10.15 -14.04 2.21
C TYR A 197 -11.48 -14.04 2.94
N CYS A 198 -11.48 -14.04 4.28
CA CYS A 198 -12.71 -13.98 5.08
C CYS A 198 -13.56 -12.76 4.73
N GLY A 199 -12.95 -11.60 4.59
CA GLY A 199 -13.63 -10.36 4.22
C GLY A 199 -14.21 -10.40 2.80
N THR A 200 -13.41 -10.82 1.81
CA THR A 200 -13.83 -10.83 0.41
C THR A 200 -14.90 -11.88 0.12
N GLN A 201 -14.87 -13.03 0.78
CA GLN A 201 -15.91 -14.06 0.67
C GLN A 201 -17.17 -13.76 1.50
N GLY A 202 -17.16 -12.68 2.31
CA GLY A 202 -18.32 -12.29 3.10
C GLY A 202 -18.62 -13.21 4.29
N LEU A 203 -17.61 -13.92 4.80
CA LEU A 203 -17.75 -14.85 5.92
C LEU A 203 -18.06 -14.14 7.25
N LEU A 204 -17.87 -12.82 7.29
CA LEU A 204 -18.20 -11.96 8.45
C LEU A 204 -19.66 -11.52 8.49
N ARG A 205 -20.53 -12.03 7.62
CA ARG A 205 -21.92 -11.54 7.50
C ARG A 205 -22.68 -11.53 8.84
N ASN A 206 -22.46 -12.54 9.66
CA ASN A 206 -23.15 -12.72 10.95
C ASN A 206 -22.37 -12.12 12.14
N VAL A 207 -21.23 -11.49 11.91
CA VAL A 207 -20.41 -10.87 12.96
C VAL A 207 -20.70 -9.37 13.01
N ASP A 208 -21.09 -8.85 14.16
CA ASP A 208 -21.28 -7.40 14.34
C ASP A 208 -19.97 -6.64 14.10
N LEU A 209 -20.05 -5.43 13.54
CA LEU A 209 -18.90 -4.59 13.25
C LEU A 209 -17.95 -4.38 14.47
N LYS A 210 -18.54 -4.24 15.67
CA LYS A 210 -17.80 -4.07 16.93
C LYS A 210 -16.97 -5.28 17.33
N HIS A 211 -17.30 -6.47 16.85
CA HIS A 211 -16.63 -7.72 17.17
C HIS A 211 -15.66 -8.20 16.08
N VAL A 212 -15.51 -7.46 14.97
CA VAL A 212 -14.62 -7.85 13.86
C VAL A 212 -13.18 -8.02 14.32
N ALA A 213 -12.67 -7.12 15.17
CA ALA A 213 -11.30 -7.21 15.70
C ALA A 213 -11.09 -8.41 16.63
N GLU A 214 -12.11 -8.77 17.42
CA GLU A 214 -12.08 -9.96 18.28
C GLU A 214 -12.14 -11.24 17.45
N PHE A 215 -13.00 -11.24 16.42
CA PHE A 215 -13.07 -12.32 15.44
C PHE A 215 -11.71 -12.56 14.78
N GLU A 216 -11.07 -11.52 14.24
CA GLU A 216 -9.75 -11.61 13.61
C GLU A 216 -8.73 -12.25 14.54
N LYS A 217 -8.67 -11.79 15.79
CA LYS A 217 -7.72 -12.32 16.79
C LYS A 217 -7.96 -13.80 17.05
N MET A 218 -9.21 -14.20 17.33
CA MET A 218 -9.56 -15.60 17.57
C MET A 218 -9.32 -16.49 16.36
N PHE A 219 -9.67 -16.00 15.19
CA PHE A 219 -9.45 -16.70 13.92
C PHE A 219 -7.97 -16.99 13.69
N LEU A 220 -7.11 -15.99 13.84
CA LEU A 220 -5.66 -16.15 13.69
C LEU A 220 -5.05 -17.06 14.78
N GLU A 221 -5.53 -17.01 16.04
CA GLU A 221 -5.08 -17.90 17.09
C GLU A 221 -5.40 -19.38 16.77
N ILE A 222 -6.58 -19.65 16.23
CA ILE A 222 -6.98 -21.00 15.80
C ILE A 222 -6.14 -21.46 14.61
N LEU A 223 -5.91 -20.63 13.62
CA LEU A 223 -5.09 -20.97 12.46
C LEU A 223 -3.64 -21.31 12.89
N ARG A 224 -3.04 -20.50 13.77
CA ARG A 224 -1.69 -20.72 14.29
C ARG A 224 -1.57 -22.01 15.12
N SER A 225 -2.59 -22.32 15.91
CA SER A 225 -2.53 -23.46 16.83
C SER A 225 -2.91 -24.78 16.21
N LYS A 226 -3.90 -24.80 15.31
CA LYS A 226 -4.47 -26.05 14.78
C LYS A 226 -4.19 -26.29 13.29
N TYR A 227 -4.13 -25.23 12.49
CA TYR A 227 -4.13 -25.32 11.03
C TYR A 227 -2.87 -24.73 10.36
N GLN A 228 -1.76 -24.64 11.10
CA GLN A 228 -0.51 -24.08 10.57
C GLN A 228 -0.05 -24.80 9.30
N LYS A 229 -0.01 -26.14 9.33
CA LYS A 229 0.45 -26.95 8.20
C LYS A 229 -0.57 -27.10 7.07
N GLU A 230 -1.86 -27.05 7.40
CA GLU A 230 -2.93 -27.32 6.46
C GLU A 230 -3.39 -26.05 5.72
N ILE A 231 -3.24 -24.86 6.36
CA ILE A 231 -3.69 -23.59 5.82
C ILE A 231 -2.53 -22.60 5.65
N LEU A 232 -1.79 -22.26 6.71
CA LEU A 232 -0.81 -21.17 6.66
C LEU A 232 0.41 -21.50 5.79
N GLU A 233 0.97 -22.69 5.88
CA GLU A 233 2.11 -23.09 5.04
C GLU A 233 1.76 -23.11 3.55
N PRO A 234 0.65 -23.72 3.08
CA PRO A 234 0.23 -23.62 1.69
C PRO A 234 0.00 -22.17 1.21
N LEU A 235 -0.62 -21.32 2.04
CA LEU A 235 -0.83 -19.91 1.70
C LEU A 235 0.48 -19.15 1.55
N ARG A 236 1.48 -19.43 2.39
CA ARG A 236 2.83 -18.85 2.30
C ARG A 236 3.50 -19.21 0.98
N GLU A 237 3.33 -20.43 0.50
CA GLU A 237 3.83 -20.89 -0.80
C GLU A 237 3.00 -20.37 -1.99
N GLY A 238 1.92 -19.67 -1.72
CA GLY A 238 1.03 -19.06 -2.71
C GLY A 238 -0.06 -19.98 -3.22
N GLY A 239 -0.26 -21.15 -2.59
CA GLY A 239 -1.35 -22.07 -2.88
C GLY A 239 -2.65 -21.61 -2.23
N LEU A 240 -3.72 -21.51 -3.01
CA LEU A 240 -5.10 -21.32 -2.55
C LEU A 240 -5.99 -22.29 -3.31
N ASP A 241 -5.90 -23.55 -2.87
CA ASP A 241 -6.66 -24.67 -3.45
C ASP A 241 -8.05 -24.76 -2.82
N GLU A 242 -8.94 -25.57 -3.43
CA GLU A 242 -10.30 -25.76 -2.93
C GLU A 242 -10.33 -26.31 -1.49
N ASN A 243 -9.36 -27.15 -1.11
CA ASN A 243 -9.27 -27.72 0.23
C ASN A 243 -8.93 -26.63 1.26
N VAL A 244 -7.93 -25.79 0.96
CA VAL A 244 -7.54 -24.66 1.82
C VAL A 244 -8.69 -23.67 1.96
N SER A 245 -9.39 -23.40 0.85
CA SER A 245 -10.56 -22.49 0.85
C SER A 245 -11.69 -23.01 1.73
N LYS A 246 -12.05 -24.31 1.62
CA LYS A 246 -13.07 -24.94 2.45
C LYS A 246 -12.72 -24.92 3.94
N LEU A 247 -11.47 -25.26 4.28
CA LEU A 247 -11.01 -25.21 5.67
C LEU A 247 -11.06 -23.79 6.24
N LEU A 248 -10.68 -22.78 5.45
CA LEU A 248 -10.81 -21.38 5.86
C LEU A 248 -12.26 -21.00 6.12
N GLU A 249 -13.20 -21.42 5.27
CA GLU A 249 -14.63 -21.17 5.42
C GLU A 249 -15.20 -21.87 6.66
N GLU A 250 -14.81 -23.12 6.91
CA GLU A 250 -15.23 -23.89 8.09
C GLU A 250 -14.76 -23.20 9.39
N VAL A 251 -13.46 -22.87 9.46
CA VAL A 251 -12.90 -22.20 10.65
C VAL A 251 -13.51 -20.82 10.86
N ALA A 252 -13.67 -20.03 9.78
CA ALA A 252 -14.30 -18.71 9.88
C ALA A 252 -15.75 -18.79 10.32
N THR A 253 -16.49 -19.80 9.88
CA THR A 253 -17.87 -20.03 10.28
C THR A 253 -17.97 -20.46 11.74
N GLU A 254 -17.09 -21.36 12.21
CA GLU A 254 -17.01 -21.81 13.59
C GLU A 254 -16.74 -20.60 14.53
N VAL A 255 -15.75 -19.78 14.19
CA VAL A 255 -15.44 -18.58 14.97
C VAL A 255 -16.59 -17.57 14.91
N GLY A 256 -17.21 -17.37 13.75
CA GLY A 256 -18.33 -16.46 13.59
C GLY A 256 -19.55 -16.82 14.45
N GLN A 257 -19.78 -18.12 14.69
CA GLN A 257 -20.87 -18.59 15.56
C GLN A 257 -20.70 -18.20 17.03
N THR A 258 -19.48 -17.91 17.47
CA THR A 258 -19.24 -17.48 18.88
C THR A 258 -19.67 -16.03 19.13
N PHE A 259 -19.93 -15.27 18.06
CA PHE A 259 -20.35 -13.86 18.14
C PHE A 259 -21.83 -13.62 17.79
N ASN A 260 -22.60 -14.69 17.64
CA ASN A 260 -24.05 -14.62 17.38
C ASN A 260 -24.87 -14.55 18.66
#